data_abd06dc9ec3c47df13b16127c9776d4b
#
_entry.id   abd06dc9ec3c47df13b16127c9776d4b
#
_cell.length_a   1.000
_cell.length_b   1.000
_cell.length_c   1.000
_cell.angle_alpha   90.00
_cell.angle_beta   90.00
_cell.angle_gamma   90.00
#
_symmetry.space_group_name_H-M   'P 1'
#
loop_
_entity.id
_entity.type
_entity.pdbx_description
1 polymer ?
#
loop_
_entity_poly.entity_id
_entity_poly.type
_entity_poly.pdbx_seq_one_letter_code
_entity_poly.pdbx_strand_id
1 'polypeptide(L)'
;IMAEANQQPAGLPEEPVRVNHTVRNIIIAVVVVALVAVGAFFGVRAFNGSDKTAEKGTEANPVKIGVVGATDPQWVEFKKQAEKQNLYVDIVDFQDYTSENPAVDSGELDLNEFQHLLYLANYNVQNNKDLQPIGGVAIYPLGVYSTKYKSVDEIPEGSTIPIPNDETNQARAIGVLKAAGLVTMKGDWTPFSTPQDIDESKSKVKVTPLKAEQVANSLKDPQVAAGVINNDYVADAGLKATDAIYQDDAESEEARPYINIFATRKADVNNEVYKKVVKIFQTTSVLDKLQENSGGTAVLADKFSTSELQDYLKTIEQEAKDVE
;
A
#
# COMPACT_ATOMS: atom_id res chain seq x y z
N ILE A 1 -13.18 76.74 -15.46
CA ILE A 1 -13.05 75.49 -16.23
C ILE A 1 -13.10 74.37 -15.24
N MET A 2 -14.22 73.63 -15.28
CA MET A 2 -14.61 72.59 -14.32
C MET A 2 -13.83 71.29 -14.51
N ALA A 3 -13.38 70.70 -13.42
CA ALA A 3 -12.83 69.34 -13.38
C ALA A 3 -13.94 68.35 -12.92
N GLU A 4 -14.30 67.43 -13.78
CA GLU A 4 -15.25 66.35 -13.46
C GLU A 4 -14.55 65.29 -12.63
N ALA A 5 -15.12 65.01 -11.47
CA ALA A 5 -14.72 63.90 -10.62
C ALA A 5 -15.40 62.60 -11.11
N ASN A 6 -14.58 61.65 -11.49
CA ASN A 6 -15.01 60.30 -11.86
C ASN A 6 -15.31 59.48 -10.59
N GLN A 7 -16.60 59.25 -10.32
CA GLN A 7 -17.08 58.36 -9.24
C GLN A 7 -17.13 56.91 -9.73
N GLN A 8 -16.35 56.07 -9.13
CA GLN A 8 -16.37 54.63 -9.27
C GLN A 8 -17.61 54.06 -8.52
N PRO A 9 -18.44 53.20 -9.12
CA PRO A 9 -19.62 52.70 -8.42
C PRO A 9 -19.19 51.70 -7.32
N ALA A 10 -19.78 51.87 -6.16
CA ALA A 10 -19.65 51.00 -5.01
C ALA A 10 -20.10 49.58 -5.32
N GLY A 11 -19.28 48.62 -5.02
CA GLY A 11 -19.60 47.20 -5.15
C GLY A 11 -20.80 46.82 -4.28
N LEU A 12 -21.67 46.00 -4.84
CA LEU A 12 -22.81 45.42 -4.15
C LEU A 12 -22.30 44.50 -3.03
N PRO A 13 -22.99 44.46 -1.86
CA PRO A 13 -22.61 43.52 -0.82
C PRO A 13 -22.86 42.08 -1.29
N GLU A 14 -21.87 41.20 -1.14
CA GLU A 14 -22.03 39.78 -1.37
C GLU A 14 -23.07 39.20 -0.41
N GLU A 15 -24.15 38.65 -0.95
CA GLU A 15 -25.13 37.92 -0.15
C GLU A 15 -24.46 36.64 0.41
N PRO A 16 -24.67 36.30 1.69
CA PRO A 16 -24.14 35.08 2.25
C PRO A 16 -24.76 33.87 1.53
N VAL A 17 -23.90 32.96 1.07
CA VAL A 17 -24.27 31.69 0.45
C VAL A 17 -25.24 30.95 1.39
N ARG A 18 -26.52 30.91 1.09
CA ARG A 18 -27.48 30.10 1.85
C ARG A 18 -27.21 28.62 1.61
N VAL A 19 -26.61 27.99 2.59
CA VAL A 19 -26.48 26.52 2.61
C VAL A 19 -27.89 25.94 2.67
N ASN A 20 -28.26 25.23 1.61
CA ASN A 20 -29.61 24.62 1.54
C ASN A 20 -29.65 23.44 2.53
N HIS A 21 -30.23 23.71 3.71
CA HIS A 21 -30.38 22.75 4.80
C HIS A 21 -31.16 21.50 4.38
N THR A 22 -32.01 21.59 3.36
CA THR A 22 -32.78 20.47 2.80
C THR A 22 -31.84 19.47 2.14
N VAL A 23 -30.85 19.93 1.33
CA VAL A 23 -29.86 19.05 0.67
C VAL A 23 -28.97 18.40 1.71
N ARG A 24 -28.50 19.15 2.71
CA ARG A 24 -27.70 18.61 3.82
C ARG A 24 -28.46 17.54 4.61
N ASN A 25 -29.73 17.77 4.91
CA ASN A 25 -30.55 16.82 5.65
C ASN A 25 -30.87 15.56 4.83
N ILE A 26 -31.03 15.70 3.50
CA ILE A 26 -31.19 14.54 2.60
C ILE A 26 -29.89 13.71 2.55
N ILE A 27 -28.73 14.36 2.45
CA ILE A 27 -27.42 13.64 2.47
C ILE A 27 -27.23 12.93 3.81
N ILE A 28 -27.53 13.57 4.93
CA ILE A 28 -27.44 12.95 6.26
C ILE A 28 -28.44 11.79 6.38
N ALA A 29 -29.66 11.93 5.87
CA ALA A 29 -30.65 10.86 5.87
C ALA A 29 -30.23 9.66 5.02
N VAL A 30 -29.62 9.89 3.84
CA VAL A 30 -29.10 8.83 2.98
C VAL A 30 -27.92 8.10 3.63
N VAL A 31 -27.00 8.84 4.27
CA VAL A 31 -25.88 8.25 5.01
C VAL A 31 -26.37 7.44 6.21
N VAL A 32 -27.34 7.95 6.96
CA VAL A 32 -27.93 7.23 8.11
C VAL A 32 -28.68 5.97 7.64
N VAL A 33 -29.43 6.05 6.54
CA VAL A 33 -30.12 4.88 5.96
C VAL A 33 -29.10 3.85 5.44
N ALA A 34 -28.01 4.28 4.82
CA ALA A 34 -26.93 3.39 4.39
C ALA A 34 -26.24 2.73 5.59
N LEU A 35 -25.94 3.47 6.66
CA LEU A 35 -25.35 2.92 7.89
C LEU A 35 -26.32 1.98 8.63
N VAL A 36 -27.61 2.27 8.64
CA VAL A 36 -28.63 1.38 9.22
C VAL A 36 -28.81 0.12 8.36
N ALA A 37 -28.77 0.25 7.02
CA ALA A 37 -28.86 -0.90 6.12
C ALA A 37 -27.61 -1.81 6.25
N VAL A 38 -26.40 -1.22 6.37
CA VAL A 38 -25.16 -1.94 6.65
C VAL A 38 -25.24 -2.57 8.06
N GLY A 39 -25.66 -1.83 9.07
CA GLY A 39 -25.86 -2.35 10.42
C GLY A 39 -26.92 -3.45 10.50
N ALA A 40 -28.02 -3.35 9.74
CA ALA A 40 -29.06 -4.39 9.67
C ALA A 40 -28.59 -5.62 8.90
N PHE A 41 -27.79 -5.46 7.83
CA PHE A 41 -27.23 -6.58 7.09
C PHE A 41 -26.23 -7.38 7.94
N PHE A 42 -25.43 -6.70 8.76
CA PHE A 42 -24.53 -7.36 9.72
C PHE A 42 -25.25 -7.83 10.99
N GLY A 43 -26.25 -7.08 11.49
CA GLY A 43 -27.03 -7.43 12.69
C GLY A 43 -27.93 -8.66 12.50
N VAL A 44 -28.50 -8.86 11.32
CA VAL A 44 -29.33 -10.06 11.04
C VAL A 44 -28.50 -11.34 10.94
N ARG A 45 -27.21 -11.23 10.58
CA ARG A 45 -26.28 -12.37 10.63
C ARG A 45 -25.83 -12.72 12.06
N ALA A 46 -25.84 -11.74 12.98
CA ALA A 46 -25.43 -11.96 14.37
C ALA A 46 -26.56 -12.50 15.28
N PHE A 47 -27.84 -12.45 14.85
CA PHE A 47 -28.99 -12.82 15.69
C PHE A 47 -29.64 -14.15 15.37
N ASN A 48 -29.15 -14.92 14.41
CA ASN A 48 -29.66 -16.25 14.14
C ASN A 48 -28.77 -17.33 14.78
N GLY A 49 -29.17 -17.78 15.97
CA GLY A 49 -28.92 -19.09 16.47
C GLY A 49 -27.57 -19.28 17.18
N SER A 50 -27.62 -19.83 18.34
CA SER A 50 -26.57 -20.56 19.05
C SER A 50 -26.08 -21.76 18.23
N ASP A 51 -25.53 -21.52 17.04
CA ASP A 51 -24.73 -22.50 16.33
C ASP A 51 -23.29 -22.33 16.81
N LYS A 52 -22.69 -23.44 17.23
CA LYS A 52 -21.22 -23.53 17.41
C LYS A 52 -20.60 -22.85 16.22
N THR A 53 -19.93 -21.73 16.45
CA THR A 53 -19.23 -20.97 15.39
C THR A 53 -18.40 -22.00 14.62
N ALA A 54 -18.65 -22.13 13.31
CA ALA A 54 -17.93 -23.11 12.51
C ALA A 54 -16.43 -22.86 12.66
N GLU A 55 -15.64 -23.92 12.73
CA GLU A 55 -14.21 -23.86 12.89
C GLU A 55 -13.58 -23.04 11.77
N LYS A 56 -12.61 -22.19 12.12
CA LYS A 56 -11.93 -21.34 11.15
C LYS A 56 -11.19 -22.16 10.10
N GLY A 57 -11.28 -21.77 8.83
CA GLY A 57 -10.68 -22.47 7.69
C GLY A 57 -11.58 -23.56 7.10
N THR A 58 -12.83 -23.62 7.51
CA THR A 58 -13.86 -24.46 6.89
C THR A 58 -14.66 -23.69 5.85
N GLU A 59 -15.42 -24.37 5.01
CA GLU A 59 -16.27 -23.73 4.00
C GLU A 59 -17.28 -22.75 4.63
N ALA A 60 -17.80 -23.08 5.81
CA ALA A 60 -18.75 -22.24 6.54
C ALA A 60 -18.08 -21.04 7.25
N ASN A 61 -16.75 -21.07 7.45
CA ASN A 61 -15.98 -20.02 8.09
C ASN A 61 -14.55 -19.96 7.50
N PRO A 62 -14.41 -19.49 6.25
CA PRO A 62 -13.11 -19.44 5.58
C PRO A 62 -12.17 -18.43 6.26
N VAL A 63 -10.86 -18.60 6.05
CA VAL A 63 -9.86 -17.59 6.42
C VAL A 63 -9.95 -16.45 5.43
N LYS A 64 -10.19 -15.24 5.91
CA LYS A 64 -10.25 -14.03 5.08
C LYS A 64 -8.88 -13.36 5.02
N ILE A 65 -8.34 -13.27 3.83
CA ILE A 65 -7.01 -12.72 3.56
C ILE A 65 -7.15 -11.51 2.64
N GLY A 66 -6.81 -10.31 3.13
CA GLY A 66 -6.76 -9.10 2.31
C GLY A 66 -5.46 -9.06 1.51
N VAL A 67 -5.57 -8.72 0.24
CA VAL A 67 -4.45 -8.62 -0.70
C VAL A 67 -4.70 -7.52 -1.72
N VAL A 68 -3.65 -7.04 -2.38
CA VAL A 68 -3.76 -6.28 -3.63
C VAL A 68 -3.43 -7.22 -4.78
N GLY A 69 -4.34 -7.31 -5.77
CA GLY A 69 -4.19 -8.23 -6.90
C GLY A 69 -4.62 -9.67 -6.60
N ALA A 70 -5.81 -9.88 -6.07
CA ALA A 70 -6.35 -11.22 -5.72
C ALA A 70 -6.42 -12.20 -6.90
N THR A 71 -6.36 -11.72 -8.13
CA THR A 71 -6.35 -12.54 -9.36
C THR A 71 -4.95 -12.90 -9.85
N ASP A 72 -3.91 -12.47 -9.17
CA ASP A 72 -2.54 -12.78 -9.53
C ASP A 72 -2.25 -14.28 -9.45
N PRO A 73 -1.35 -14.80 -10.30
CA PRO A 73 -1.08 -16.23 -10.43
C PRO A 73 -0.77 -16.95 -9.11
N GLN A 74 -0.04 -16.31 -8.20
CA GLN A 74 0.28 -16.89 -6.90
C GLN A 74 -0.97 -17.10 -6.03
N TRP A 75 -1.94 -16.18 -6.05
CA TRP A 75 -3.17 -16.32 -5.27
C TRP A 75 -4.10 -17.39 -5.85
N VAL A 76 -4.17 -17.49 -7.17
CA VAL A 76 -4.91 -18.54 -7.86
C VAL A 76 -4.34 -19.92 -7.49
N GLU A 77 -3.02 -20.10 -7.55
CA GLU A 77 -2.36 -21.35 -7.19
C GLU A 77 -2.47 -21.64 -5.67
N PHE A 78 -2.30 -20.61 -4.82
CA PHE A 78 -2.46 -20.74 -3.38
C PHE A 78 -3.85 -21.29 -3.01
N LYS A 79 -4.91 -20.70 -3.56
CA LYS A 79 -6.29 -21.15 -3.31
C LYS A 79 -6.48 -22.63 -3.68
N LYS A 80 -5.98 -23.02 -4.84
CA LYS A 80 -6.01 -24.41 -5.31
C LYS A 80 -5.26 -25.36 -4.37
N GLN A 81 -4.09 -24.97 -3.85
CA GLN A 81 -3.32 -25.79 -2.91
C GLN A 81 -3.99 -25.85 -1.54
N ALA A 82 -4.61 -24.75 -1.08
CA ALA A 82 -5.37 -24.69 0.17
C ALA A 82 -6.58 -25.66 0.13
N GLU A 83 -7.36 -25.62 -0.96
CA GLU A 83 -8.52 -26.50 -1.16
C GLU A 83 -8.13 -27.98 -1.13
N LYS A 84 -6.99 -28.36 -1.76
CA LYS A 84 -6.47 -29.74 -1.71
C LYS A 84 -6.14 -30.22 -0.29
N GLN A 85 -5.89 -29.30 0.63
CA GLN A 85 -5.61 -29.58 2.04
C GLN A 85 -6.80 -29.32 2.96
N ASN A 86 -8.00 -29.21 2.39
CA ASN A 86 -9.25 -28.90 3.11
C ASN A 86 -9.13 -27.61 3.94
N LEU A 87 -8.44 -26.61 3.42
CA LEU A 87 -8.38 -25.28 3.97
C LEU A 87 -9.13 -24.32 3.04
N TYR A 88 -10.21 -23.76 3.56
CA TYR A 88 -11.03 -22.80 2.83
C TYR A 88 -10.58 -21.38 3.13
N VAL A 89 -10.34 -20.62 2.08
CA VAL A 89 -9.84 -19.23 2.13
C VAL A 89 -10.72 -18.33 1.27
N ASP A 90 -10.89 -17.12 1.74
CA ASP A 90 -11.54 -16.03 1.01
C ASP A 90 -10.49 -14.95 0.77
N ILE A 91 -10.04 -14.82 -0.48
CA ILE A 91 -9.06 -13.82 -0.89
C ILE A 91 -9.81 -12.55 -1.25
N VAL A 92 -9.66 -11.52 -0.41
CA VAL A 92 -10.35 -10.24 -0.54
C VAL A 92 -9.46 -9.24 -1.24
N ASP A 93 -9.91 -8.75 -2.39
CA ASP A 93 -9.14 -7.83 -3.24
C ASP A 93 -9.33 -6.37 -2.78
N PHE A 94 -8.20 -5.71 -2.52
CA PHE A 94 -8.15 -4.29 -2.21
C PHE A 94 -7.49 -3.52 -3.36
N GLN A 95 -7.89 -2.26 -3.53
CA GLN A 95 -7.37 -1.40 -4.60
C GLN A 95 -6.38 -0.36 -4.09
N ASP A 96 -6.20 -0.27 -2.77
CA ASP A 96 -5.32 0.67 -2.08
C ASP A 96 -4.64 0.02 -0.88
N TYR A 97 -3.59 0.66 -0.36
CA TYR A 97 -2.84 0.17 0.80
C TYR A 97 -3.39 0.62 2.17
N THR A 98 -4.36 1.53 2.20
CA THR A 98 -4.78 2.18 3.45
C THR A 98 -5.86 1.43 4.21
N SER A 99 -6.60 0.56 3.53
CA SER A 99 -7.80 -0.09 4.06
C SER A 99 -7.54 -1.43 4.74
N GLU A 100 -6.44 -2.12 4.42
CA GLU A 100 -6.21 -3.51 4.82
C GLU A 100 -5.82 -3.68 6.29
N ASN A 101 -4.92 -2.84 6.82
CA ASN A 101 -4.54 -2.94 8.23
C ASN A 101 -5.70 -2.60 9.17
N PRO A 102 -6.52 -1.55 8.95
CA PRO A 102 -7.73 -1.35 9.71
C PRO A 102 -8.70 -2.53 9.67
N ALA A 103 -8.83 -3.22 8.53
CA ALA A 103 -9.70 -4.38 8.39
C ALA A 103 -9.20 -5.61 9.19
N VAL A 104 -7.88 -5.82 9.28
CA VAL A 104 -7.30 -6.85 10.17
C VAL A 104 -7.49 -6.47 11.63
N ASP A 105 -7.22 -5.22 11.99
CA ASP A 105 -7.34 -4.74 13.36
C ASP A 105 -8.78 -4.87 13.88
N SER A 106 -9.77 -4.55 13.06
CA SER A 106 -11.18 -4.67 13.41
C SER A 106 -11.73 -6.11 13.42
N GLY A 107 -10.99 -7.08 12.86
CA GLY A 107 -11.42 -8.46 12.70
C GLY A 107 -12.31 -8.71 11.47
N GLU A 108 -12.45 -7.75 10.58
CA GLU A 108 -13.09 -7.92 9.28
C GLU A 108 -12.29 -8.87 8.38
N LEU A 109 -10.97 -8.79 8.44
CA LEU A 109 -10.01 -9.74 7.90
C LEU A 109 -9.34 -10.53 9.02
N ASP A 110 -8.90 -11.73 8.68
CA ASP A 110 -8.05 -12.57 9.57
C ASP A 110 -6.58 -12.25 9.38
N LEU A 111 -6.17 -12.10 8.12
CA LEU A 111 -4.81 -11.84 7.67
C LEU A 111 -4.82 -10.78 6.57
N ASN A 112 -3.67 -10.15 6.36
CA ASN A 112 -3.38 -9.51 5.08
C ASN A 112 -1.99 -9.88 4.58
N GLU A 113 -1.79 -9.76 3.27
CA GLU A 113 -0.50 -9.85 2.60
C GLU A 113 -0.49 -8.81 1.47
N PHE A 114 0.08 -7.65 1.71
CA PHE A 114 0.21 -6.54 0.75
C PHE A 114 1.36 -5.61 1.10
N GLN A 115 1.91 -5.70 2.31
CA GLN A 115 2.77 -4.71 2.92
C GLN A 115 4.11 -5.28 3.34
N HIS A 116 5.10 -4.42 3.38
CA HIS A 116 6.40 -4.74 3.97
C HIS A 116 6.48 -4.32 5.45
N LEU A 117 7.49 -4.82 6.15
CA LEU A 117 7.70 -4.61 7.59
C LEU A 117 7.72 -3.11 7.98
N LEU A 118 8.37 -2.26 7.20
CA LEU A 118 8.44 -0.83 7.50
C LEU A 118 7.04 -0.17 7.42
N TYR A 119 6.21 -0.57 6.45
CA TYR A 119 4.84 -0.07 6.34
C TYR A 119 4.00 -0.49 7.55
N LEU A 120 4.12 -1.76 7.97
CA LEU A 120 3.44 -2.28 9.15
C LEU A 120 3.90 -1.56 10.41
N ALA A 121 5.22 -1.36 10.59
CA ALA A 121 5.78 -0.65 11.73
C ALA A 121 5.23 0.79 11.83
N ASN A 122 5.22 1.51 10.72
CA ASN A 122 4.67 2.85 10.65
C ASN A 122 3.17 2.89 11.02
N TYR A 123 2.39 1.95 10.47
CA TYR A 123 0.98 1.82 10.84
C TYR A 123 0.80 1.60 12.35
N ASN A 124 1.54 0.66 12.93
CA ASN A 124 1.45 0.34 14.35
C ASN A 124 1.80 1.54 15.22
N VAL A 125 2.90 2.23 14.92
CA VAL A 125 3.36 3.40 15.71
C VAL A 125 2.34 4.53 15.62
N GLN A 126 1.95 4.93 14.42
CA GLN A 126 1.05 6.08 14.23
C GLN A 126 -0.37 5.85 14.74
N ASN A 127 -0.84 4.62 14.75
CA ASN A 127 -2.21 4.28 15.17
C ASN A 127 -2.27 3.63 16.55
N ASN A 128 -1.14 3.50 17.25
CA ASN A 128 -1.02 2.80 18.53
C ASN A 128 -1.61 1.38 18.45
N LYS A 129 -1.19 0.62 17.44
CA LYS A 129 -1.62 -0.76 17.16
C LYS A 129 -0.45 -1.72 17.34
N ASP A 130 -0.74 -3.02 17.25
CA ASP A 130 0.24 -4.09 17.48
C ASP A 130 -0.06 -5.29 16.56
N LEU A 131 -0.26 -5.02 15.27
CA LEU A 131 -0.34 -6.08 14.28
C LEU A 131 1.04 -6.73 14.12
N GLN A 132 1.07 -8.04 13.89
CA GLN A 132 2.30 -8.82 13.92
C GLN A 132 2.49 -9.63 12.63
N PRO A 133 3.74 -9.76 12.14
CA PRO A 133 4.05 -10.65 11.03
C PRO A 133 4.05 -12.11 11.51
N ILE A 134 3.56 -13.01 10.67
CA ILE A 134 3.58 -14.45 10.92
C ILE A 134 4.24 -15.26 9.82
N GLY A 135 4.65 -14.65 8.73
CA GLY A 135 5.37 -15.31 7.64
C GLY A 135 5.91 -14.32 6.63
N GLY A 136 7.12 -14.58 6.15
CA GLY A 136 7.75 -13.80 5.08
C GLY A 136 7.33 -14.31 3.70
N VAL A 137 7.26 -13.39 2.75
CA VAL A 137 6.88 -13.67 1.36
C VAL A 137 8.02 -13.32 0.41
N ALA A 138 8.26 -12.07 0.16
CA ALA A 138 9.31 -11.61 -0.76
C ALA A 138 9.66 -10.14 -0.51
N ILE A 139 10.79 -9.72 -1.07
CA ILE A 139 11.12 -8.31 -1.30
C ILE A 139 10.92 -8.06 -2.80
N TYR A 140 10.08 -7.09 -3.12
CA TYR A 140 9.92 -6.62 -4.49
C TYR A 140 10.76 -5.37 -4.70
N PRO A 141 11.65 -5.33 -5.71
CA PRO A 141 12.37 -4.11 -6.03
C PRO A 141 11.41 -2.96 -6.31
N LEU A 142 11.69 -1.80 -5.77
CA LEU A 142 10.94 -0.58 -6.12
C LEU A 142 11.62 0.07 -7.33
N GLY A 143 10.87 0.24 -8.42
CA GLY A 143 11.41 0.64 -9.70
C GLY A 143 10.95 2.01 -10.17
N VAL A 144 11.82 2.63 -10.97
CA VAL A 144 11.51 3.77 -11.84
C VAL A 144 11.06 3.21 -13.18
N TYR A 145 9.89 3.62 -13.64
CA TYR A 145 9.29 3.16 -14.88
C TYR A 145 9.00 4.32 -15.82
N SER A 146 9.15 4.10 -17.12
CA SER A 146 8.80 5.06 -18.14
C SER A 146 8.22 4.38 -19.37
N THR A 147 7.22 5.00 -19.98
CA THR A 147 6.71 4.59 -21.30
C THR A 147 7.44 5.28 -22.46
N LYS A 148 8.34 6.21 -22.16
CA LYS A 148 9.00 7.09 -23.13
C LYS A 148 10.51 6.88 -23.19
N TYR A 149 11.16 6.71 -22.03
CA TYR A 149 12.63 6.67 -21.90
C TYR A 149 13.09 5.27 -21.51
N LYS A 150 14.28 4.88 -21.98
CA LYS A 150 14.87 3.56 -21.75
C LYS A 150 15.94 3.56 -20.65
N SER A 151 16.38 4.73 -20.22
CA SER A 151 17.33 4.90 -19.13
C SER A 151 17.02 6.16 -18.33
N VAL A 152 17.51 6.22 -17.10
CA VAL A 152 17.35 7.42 -16.25
C VAL A 152 18.10 8.63 -16.78
N ASP A 153 19.17 8.40 -17.56
CA ASP A 153 19.94 9.48 -18.17
C ASP A 153 19.16 10.25 -19.24
N GLU A 154 18.21 9.58 -19.89
CA GLU A 154 17.34 10.18 -20.92
C GLU A 154 16.23 11.05 -20.35
N ILE A 155 15.93 10.95 -19.05
CA ILE A 155 14.89 11.75 -18.41
C ILE A 155 15.31 13.24 -18.47
N PRO A 156 14.47 14.12 -19.06
CA PRO A 156 14.81 15.53 -19.19
C PRO A 156 15.00 16.22 -17.82
N GLU A 157 15.97 17.12 -17.75
CA GLU A 157 16.15 18.00 -16.59
C GLU A 157 14.88 18.81 -16.30
N GLY A 158 14.52 18.95 -15.03
CA GLY A 158 13.32 19.67 -14.60
C GLY A 158 12.03 18.86 -14.70
N SER A 159 12.09 17.60 -15.14
CA SER A 159 10.92 16.69 -15.12
C SER A 159 10.37 16.51 -13.72
N THR A 160 9.06 16.38 -13.61
CA THR A 160 8.40 15.99 -12.36
C THR A 160 8.11 14.49 -12.38
N ILE A 161 8.57 13.78 -11.36
CA ILE A 161 8.42 12.34 -11.20
C ILE A 161 7.40 12.04 -10.12
N PRO A 162 6.24 11.46 -10.45
CA PRO A 162 5.29 10.93 -9.47
C PRO A 162 5.90 9.82 -8.63
N ILE A 163 5.66 9.88 -7.31
CA ILE A 163 6.09 8.90 -6.32
C ILE A 163 4.93 8.55 -5.39
N PRO A 164 4.93 7.40 -4.69
CA PRO A 164 3.92 7.10 -3.67
C PRO A 164 3.88 8.17 -2.59
N ASN A 165 2.71 8.42 -2.01
CA ASN A 165 2.51 9.44 -0.99
C ASN A 165 2.42 8.90 0.44
N ASP A 166 2.31 7.60 0.63
CA ASP A 166 2.46 7.01 1.96
C ASP A 166 3.92 7.18 2.41
N GLU A 167 4.10 7.49 3.69
CA GLU A 167 5.39 7.94 4.22
C GLU A 167 6.54 6.96 3.94
N THR A 168 6.29 5.66 4.05
CA THR A 168 7.34 4.66 3.91
C THR A 168 7.75 4.41 2.46
N ASN A 169 6.80 4.26 1.55
CA ASN A 169 7.11 4.12 0.12
C ASN A 169 7.57 5.45 -0.49
N GLN A 170 7.11 6.60 0.02
CA GLN A 170 7.60 7.91 -0.37
C GLN A 170 9.09 8.06 -0.06
N ALA A 171 9.50 7.77 1.17
CA ALA A 171 10.91 7.82 1.58
C ALA A 171 11.76 6.84 0.75
N ARG A 172 11.26 5.60 0.54
CA ARG A 172 11.93 4.59 -0.30
C ARG A 172 12.08 5.09 -1.75
N ALA A 173 11.03 5.66 -2.34
CA ALA A 173 11.06 6.22 -3.69
C ALA A 173 12.09 7.35 -3.83
N ILE A 174 12.21 8.22 -2.84
CA ILE A 174 13.25 9.26 -2.80
C ILE A 174 14.64 8.62 -2.76
N GLY A 175 14.82 7.57 -1.97
CA GLY A 175 16.07 6.79 -1.94
C GLY A 175 16.43 6.17 -3.29
N VAL A 176 15.45 5.60 -3.99
CA VAL A 176 15.61 5.07 -5.36
C VAL A 176 16.05 6.18 -6.32
N LEU A 177 15.37 7.32 -6.32
CA LEU A 177 15.70 8.45 -7.20
C LEU A 177 17.07 9.05 -6.86
N LYS A 178 17.45 9.09 -5.57
CA LYS A 178 18.80 9.50 -5.14
C LYS A 178 19.85 8.55 -5.68
N ALA A 179 19.67 7.24 -5.51
CA ALA A 179 20.61 6.24 -6.01
C ALA A 179 20.72 6.24 -7.55
N ALA A 180 19.63 6.55 -8.25
CA ALA A 180 19.60 6.74 -9.70
C ALA A 180 20.27 8.04 -10.17
N GLY A 181 20.70 8.92 -9.26
CA GLY A 181 21.31 10.22 -9.60
C GLY A 181 20.31 11.29 -10.06
N LEU A 182 19.01 11.08 -9.82
CA LEU A 182 17.94 11.98 -10.25
C LEU A 182 17.61 13.06 -9.21
N VAL A 183 17.83 12.80 -7.93
CA VAL A 183 17.67 13.77 -6.84
C VAL A 183 18.89 13.81 -5.95
N THR A 184 19.14 14.98 -5.37
CA THR A 184 20.19 15.22 -4.35
C THR A 184 19.50 15.58 -3.05
N MET A 185 19.98 15.03 -1.93
CA MET A 185 19.44 15.32 -0.61
C MET A 185 20.19 16.49 0.04
N LYS A 186 19.54 17.23 0.94
CA LYS A 186 20.16 18.26 1.79
C LYS A 186 21.08 17.66 2.86
N GLY A 187 20.77 16.44 3.31
CA GLY A 187 21.51 15.65 4.28
C GLY A 187 21.54 14.18 3.88
N ASP A 188 21.70 13.30 4.85
CA ASP A 188 21.66 11.87 4.59
C ASP A 188 20.20 11.41 4.36
N TRP A 189 20.05 10.46 3.46
CA TRP A 189 18.76 9.78 3.28
C TRP A 189 18.55 8.76 4.40
N THR A 190 17.30 8.69 4.88
CA THR A 190 16.83 7.65 5.82
C THR A 190 15.51 7.07 5.34
N PRO A 191 15.06 5.93 5.86
CA PRO A 191 13.72 5.38 5.57
C PRO A 191 12.54 6.27 5.98
N PHE A 192 12.82 7.40 6.62
CA PHE A 192 11.86 8.41 7.07
C PHE A 192 12.03 9.77 6.36
N SER A 193 12.89 9.84 5.35
CA SER A 193 13.10 11.06 4.54
C SER A 193 11.83 11.48 3.82
N THR A 194 11.66 12.79 3.67
CA THR A 194 10.50 13.42 3.05
C THR A 194 10.91 14.24 1.81
N PRO A 195 9.98 14.69 0.97
CA PRO A 195 10.30 15.58 -0.14
C PRO A 195 11.00 16.87 0.28
N GLN A 196 10.78 17.36 1.51
CA GLN A 196 11.44 18.54 2.05
C GLN A 196 12.95 18.36 2.26
N ASP A 197 13.43 17.12 2.35
CA ASP A 197 14.85 16.79 2.49
C ASP A 197 15.59 16.79 1.16
N ILE A 198 14.87 16.95 0.04
CA ILE A 198 15.46 17.05 -1.30
C ILE A 198 16.01 18.45 -1.53
N ASP A 199 17.26 18.54 -1.99
CA ASP A 199 17.85 19.79 -2.52
C ASP A 199 17.44 19.95 -3.98
N GLU A 200 16.30 20.62 -4.20
CA GLU A 200 15.75 20.81 -5.55
C GLU A 200 16.73 21.56 -6.48
N SER A 201 17.57 22.46 -5.93
CA SER A 201 18.51 23.25 -6.73
C SER A 201 19.66 22.43 -7.32
N LYS A 202 19.93 21.26 -6.74
CA LYS A 202 20.96 20.31 -7.18
C LYS A 202 20.40 19.04 -7.80
N SER A 203 19.08 18.90 -7.83
CA SER A 203 18.40 17.73 -8.35
C SER A 203 18.07 17.89 -9.83
N LYS A 204 18.19 16.80 -10.59
CA LYS A 204 17.81 16.76 -12.02
C LYS A 204 16.30 16.85 -12.20
N VAL A 205 15.54 16.26 -11.27
CA VAL A 205 14.08 16.17 -11.33
C VAL A 205 13.45 16.68 -10.04
N LYS A 206 12.14 16.92 -10.09
CA LYS A 206 11.27 17.21 -8.94
C LYS A 206 10.39 15.99 -8.69
N VAL A 207 9.90 15.83 -7.47
CA VAL A 207 8.95 14.77 -7.11
C VAL A 207 7.56 15.33 -6.88
N THR A 208 6.54 14.51 -7.19
CA THR A 208 5.15 14.80 -6.87
C THR A 208 4.53 13.57 -6.19
N PRO A 209 4.18 13.65 -4.89
CA PRO A 209 3.52 12.56 -4.20
C PRO A 209 2.08 12.34 -4.73
N LEU A 210 1.77 11.09 -5.08
CA LEU A 210 0.43 10.62 -5.45
C LEU A 210 0.12 9.35 -4.66
N LYS A 211 -1.15 8.99 -4.54
CA LYS A 211 -1.50 7.66 -4.03
C LYS A 211 -0.80 6.59 -4.87
N ALA A 212 -0.31 5.52 -4.23
CA ALA A 212 0.48 4.49 -4.91
C ALA A 212 -0.23 3.93 -6.15
N GLU A 213 -1.54 3.66 -6.03
CA GLU A 213 -2.39 3.18 -7.13
C GLU A 213 -2.59 4.19 -8.27
N GLN A 214 -2.27 5.46 -8.04
CA GLN A 214 -2.42 6.52 -9.06
C GLN A 214 -1.13 6.78 -9.84
N VAL A 215 0.04 6.40 -9.30
CA VAL A 215 1.33 6.67 -9.94
C VAL A 215 1.41 6.00 -11.32
N ALA A 216 1.01 4.73 -11.43
CA ALA A 216 1.01 4.00 -12.69
C ALA A 216 0.15 4.68 -13.77
N ASN A 217 -1.05 5.11 -13.39
CA ASN A 217 -1.96 5.80 -14.31
C ASN A 217 -1.44 7.17 -14.75
N SER A 218 -0.63 7.84 -13.95
CA SER A 218 -0.03 9.13 -14.30
C SER A 218 0.90 9.05 -15.51
N LEU A 219 1.48 7.88 -15.81
CA LEU A 219 2.33 7.68 -16.99
C LEU A 219 1.58 7.82 -18.33
N LYS A 220 0.25 7.79 -18.30
CA LYS A 220 -0.60 8.05 -19.48
C LYS A 220 -0.59 9.52 -19.89
N ASP A 221 -0.23 10.42 -18.98
CA ASP A 221 -0.04 11.84 -19.29
C ASP A 221 1.23 12.03 -20.11
N PRO A 222 1.12 12.66 -21.32
CA PRO A 222 2.28 12.92 -22.17
C PRO A 222 3.37 13.79 -21.51
N GLN A 223 3.04 14.54 -20.47
CA GLN A 223 3.98 15.41 -19.76
C GLN A 223 4.75 14.68 -18.65
N VAL A 224 4.28 13.50 -18.21
CA VAL A 224 4.97 12.70 -17.19
C VAL A 224 6.08 11.87 -17.85
N ALA A 225 7.33 12.11 -17.45
CA ALA A 225 8.49 11.44 -18.02
C ALA A 225 8.67 10.01 -17.50
N ALA A 226 8.48 9.82 -16.22
CA ALA A 226 8.64 8.55 -15.50
C ALA A 226 7.90 8.61 -14.17
N GLY A 227 7.79 7.48 -13.47
CA GLY A 227 7.23 7.41 -12.12
C GLY A 227 7.88 6.28 -11.32
N VAL A 228 7.84 6.39 -9.99
CA VAL A 228 8.26 5.29 -9.11
C VAL A 228 7.00 4.50 -8.72
N ILE A 229 6.91 3.25 -9.16
CA ILE A 229 5.69 2.46 -9.09
C ILE A 229 5.93 1.23 -8.21
N ASN A 230 5.08 1.03 -7.21
CA ASN A 230 5.05 -0.21 -6.43
C ASN A 230 4.69 -1.41 -7.31
N ASN A 231 5.27 -2.57 -7.01
CA ASN A 231 5.12 -3.80 -7.80
C ASN A 231 3.67 -4.15 -8.14
N ASP A 232 2.74 -3.98 -7.20
CA ASP A 232 1.33 -4.33 -7.36
C ASP A 232 0.61 -3.52 -8.45
N TYR A 233 1.12 -2.33 -8.80
CA TYR A 233 0.50 -1.42 -9.75
C TYR A 233 1.23 -1.28 -11.08
N VAL A 234 2.37 -1.97 -11.27
CA VAL A 234 3.16 -1.87 -12.51
C VAL A 234 2.34 -2.28 -13.74
N ALA A 235 1.54 -3.33 -13.62
CA ALA A 235 0.68 -3.81 -14.69
C ALA A 235 -0.39 -2.79 -15.13
N ASP A 236 -0.82 -1.89 -14.25
CA ASP A 236 -1.79 -0.83 -14.55
C ASP A 236 -1.24 0.22 -15.52
N ALA A 237 0.08 0.34 -15.58
CA ALA A 237 0.78 1.15 -16.59
C ALA A 237 1.00 0.41 -17.93
N GLY A 238 0.56 -0.85 -18.05
CA GLY A 238 0.85 -1.71 -19.18
C GLY A 238 2.31 -2.17 -19.23
N LEU A 239 3.01 -2.16 -18.11
CA LEU A 239 4.41 -2.52 -17.97
C LEU A 239 4.57 -3.79 -17.13
N LYS A 240 5.77 -4.36 -17.17
CA LYS A 240 6.19 -5.49 -16.35
C LYS A 240 7.26 -5.05 -15.35
N ALA A 241 7.43 -5.79 -14.26
CA ALA A 241 8.48 -5.52 -13.28
C ALA A 241 9.89 -5.44 -13.91
N THR A 242 10.13 -6.23 -14.97
CA THR A 242 11.39 -6.23 -15.73
C THR A 242 11.59 -4.99 -16.62
N ASP A 243 10.58 -4.14 -16.78
CA ASP A 243 10.67 -2.91 -17.60
C ASP A 243 11.22 -1.70 -16.80
N ALA A 244 11.54 -1.87 -15.53
CA ALA A 244 12.13 -0.81 -14.71
C ALA A 244 13.43 -0.30 -15.36
N ILE A 245 13.53 1.03 -15.54
CA ILE A 245 14.75 1.67 -16.04
C ILE A 245 15.79 1.89 -14.93
N TYR A 246 15.37 1.79 -13.67
CA TYR A 246 16.18 1.71 -12.47
C TYR A 246 15.37 1.08 -11.34
N GLN A 247 16.01 0.40 -10.41
CA GLN A 247 15.35 -0.16 -9.22
C GLN A 247 16.33 -0.26 -8.05
N ASP A 248 15.81 -0.33 -6.82
CA ASP A 248 16.64 -0.61 -5.65
C ASP A 248 17.12 -2.08 -5.61
N ASP A 249 18.13 -2.33 -4.78
CA ASP A 249 18.71 -3.66 -4.60
C ASP A 249 17.93 -4.45 -3.53
N ALA A 250 17.02 -5.31 -3.97
CA ALA A 250 16.23 -6.16 -3.10
C ALA A 250 17.03 -7.31 -2.46
N GLU A 251 18.26 -7.58 -2.89
CA GLU A 251 19.14 -8.61 -2.32
C GLU A 251 19.98 -8.08 -1.16
N SER A 252 20.10 -6.77 -1.01
CA SER A 252 20.91 -6.14 0.03
C SER A 252 20.35 -6.37 1.44
N GLU A 253 21.19 -6.30 2.46
CA GLU A 253 20.73 -6.37 3.86
C GLU A 253 19.88 -5.16 4.24
N GLU A 254 20.14 -4.03 3.63
CA GLU A 254 19.37 -2.78 3.80
C GLU A 254 17.94 -2.89 3.27
N ALA A 255 17.65 -3.89 2.44
CA ALA A 255 16.31 -4.16 1.94
C ALA A 255 15.41 -4.93 2.93
N ARG A 256 15.93 -5.45 4.04
CA ARG A 256 15.14 -6.22 5.03
C ARG A 256 13.89 -5.50 5.55
N PRO A 257 13.88 -4.18 5.79
CA PRO A 257 12.64 -3.47 6.15
C PRO A 257 11.52 -3.58 5.11
N TYR A 258 11.86 -3.96 3.89
CA TYR A 258 10.92 -4.10 2.77
C TYR A 258 10.50 -5.56 2.51
N ILE A 259 10.76 -6.49 3.43
CA ILE A 259 10.20 -7.84 3.38
C ILE A 259 8.68 -7.74 3.48
N ASN A 260 7.98 -8.20 2.45
CA ASN A 260 6.53 -8.37 2.47
C ASN A 260 6.14 -9.57 3.32
N ILE A 261 5.08 -9.43 4.09
CA ILE A 261 4.71 -10.39 5.16
C ILE A 261 3.21 -10.64 5.19
N PHE A 262 2.84 -11.82 5.69
CA PHE A 262 1.53 -12.05 6.25
C PHE A 262 1.45 -11.39 7.62
N ALA A 263 0.45 -10.55 7.84
CA ALA A 263 0.19 -9.91 9.12
C ALA A 263 -1.16 -10.31 9.70
N THR A 264 -1.22 -10.36 11.03
CA THR A 264 -2.43 -10.65 11.80
C THR A 264 -2.44 -9.86 13.10
N ARG A 265 -3.53 -9.94 13.85
CA ARG A 265 -3.61 -9.40 15.22
C ARG A 265 -2.64 -10.14 16.14
N LYS A 266 -2.08 -9.44 17.12
CA LYS A 266 -1.16 -10.03 18.12
C LYS A 266 -1.74 -11.25 18.83
N ALA A 267 -3.03 -11.22 19.16
CA ALA A 267 -3.70 -12.33 19.82
C ALA A 267 -3.75 -13.62 18.97
N ASP A 268 -3.59 -13.49 17.65
CA ASP A 268 -3.77 -14.59 16.69
C ASP A 268 -2.45 -15.13 16.12
N VAL A 269 -1.28 -14.61 16.55
CA VAL A 269 0.04 -15.02 16.02
C VAL A 269 0.33 -16.51 16.14
N ASN A 270 -0.28 -17.18 17.10
CA ASN A 270 -0.13 -18.62 17.34
C ASN A 270 -1.29 -19.47 16.77
N ASN A 271 -2.19 -18.86 16.01
CA ASN A 271 -3.31 -19.59 15.39
C ASN A 271 -2.76 -20.61 14.37
N GLU A 272 -3.02 -21.89 14.60
CA GLU A 272 -2.49 -22.98 13.78
C GLU A 272 -3.06 -22.97 12.35
N VAL A 273 -4.30 -22.48 12.17
CA VAL A 273 -4.91 -22.35 10.83
C VAL A 273 -4.19 -21.26 10.04
N TYR A 274 -3.83 -20.14 10.67
CA TYR A 274 -3.08 -19.05 10.00
C TYR A 274 -1.65 -19.46 9.68
N LYS A 275 -1.00 -20.23 10.56
CA LYS A 275 0.30 -20.85 10.27
C LYS A 275 0.23 -21.81 9.07
N LYS A 276 -0.87 -22.55 8.95
CA LYS A 276 -1.11 -23.44 7.80
C LYS A 276 -1.27 -22.63 6.50
N VAL A 277 -1.96 -21.47 6.53
CA VAL A 277 -2.02 -20.53 5.39
C VAL A 277 -0.63 -20.17 4.93
N VAL A 278 0.23 -19.71 5.83
CA VAL A 278 1.62 -19.33 5.51
C VAL A 278 2.39 -20.50 4.90
N LYS A 279 2.32 -21.68 5.50
CA LYS A 279 3.01 -22.86 4.98
C LYS A 279 2.57 -23.25 3.57
N ILE A 280 1.28 -23.16 3.27
CA ILE A 280 0.76 -23.46 1.93
C ILE A 280 1.25 -22.41 0.93
N PHE A 281 1.21 -21.14 1.32
CA PHE A 281 1.70 -20.07 0.45
C PHE A 281 3.20 -20.22 0.13
N GLN A 282 3.99 -20.65 1.10
CA GLN A 282 5.44 -20.86 0.95
C GLN A 282 5.81 -22.17 0.24
N THR A 283 4.85 -22.89 -0.33
CA THR A 283 5.17 -24.06 -1.17
C THR A 283 5.77 -23.64 -2.51
N THR A 284 6.64 -24.48 -3.07
CA THR A 284 7.32 -24.23 -4.34
C THR A 284 6.34 -23.84 -5.45
N SER A 285 5.21 -24.55 -5.55
CA SER A 285 4.23 -24.27 -6.62
C SER A 285 3.64 -22.87 -6.55
N VAL A 286 3.43 -22.32 -5.36
CA VAL A 286 2.91 -20.95 -5.17
C VAL A 286 4.02 -19.94 -5.39
N LEU A 287 5.21 -20.16 -4.81
CA LEU A 287 6.35 -19.27 -4.96
C LEU A 287 6.86 -19.19 -6.41
N ASP A 288 6.78 -20.28 -7.18
CA ASP A 288 7.09 -20.28 -8.62
C ASP A 288 6.13 -19.37 -9.38
N LYS A 289 4.84 -19.36 -9.01
CA LYS A 289 3.85 -18.45 -9.60
C LYS A 289 4.08 -16.98 -9.21
N LEU A 290 4.53 -16.72 -8.00
CA LEU A 290 4.95 -15.39 -7.57
C LEU A 290 6.15 -14.91 -8.39
N GLN A 291 7.15 -15.78 -8.59
CA GLN A 291 8.31 -15.44 -9.42
C GLN A 291 7.93 -15.24 -10.89
N GLU A 292 7.01 -16.04 -11.43
CA GLU A 292 6.48 -15.84 -12.77
C GLU A 292 5.80 -14.47 -12.90
N ASN A 293 4.96 -14.10 -11.94
CA ASN A 293 4.25 -12.81 -11.91
C ASN A 293 5.21 -11.62 -11.80
N SER A 294 6.27 -11.74 -11.02
CA SER A 294 7.29 -10.69 -10.86
C SER A 294 8.37 -10.69 -11.95
N GLY A 295 8.28 -11.60 -12.95
CA GLY A 295 9.32 -11.75 -13.96
C GLY A 295 10.68 -12.17 -13.40
N GLY A 296 10.70 -12.82 -12.24
CA GLY A 296 11.92 -13.26 -11.56
C GLY A 296 12.61 -12.16 -10.77
N THR A 297 12.02 -10.97 -10.64
CA THR A 297 12.65 -9.84 -9.92
C THR A 297 12.49 -9.92 -8.41
N ALA A 298 11.48 -10.65 -7.90
CA ALA A 298 11.25 -10.79 -6.48
C ALA A 298 12.36 -11.60 -5.80
N VAL A 299 12.76 -11.18 -4.62
CA VAL A 299 13.69 -11.90 -3.75
C VAL A 299 12.90 -12.59 -2.65
N LEU A 300 12.83 -13.91 -2.67
CA LEU A 300 12.03 -14.69 -1.73
C LEU A 300 12.51 -14.51 -0.28
N ALA A 301 11.58 -14.37 0.65
CA ALA A 301 11.81 -14.16 2.08
C ALA A 301 11.10 -15.22 2.95
N ASP A 302 10.77 -16.36 2.38
CA ASP A 302 10.10 -17.50 3.04
C ASP A 302 10.96 -18.19 4.11
N LYS A 303 12.27 -17.94 4.10
CA LYS A 303 13.23 -18.55 5.05
C LYS A 303 13.28 -17.84 6.40
N PHE A 304 12.81 -16.61 6.52
CA PHE A 304 12.79 -15.90 7.79
C PHE A 304 11.75 -16.51 8.72
N SER A 305 12.16 -16.84 9.94
CA SER A 305 11.23 -17.30 10.97
C SER A 305 10.31 -16.20 11.43
N THR A 306 9.15 -16.56 11.97
CA THR A 306 8.20 -15.60 12.58
C THR A 306 8.90 -14.75 13.65
N SER A 307 9.75 -15.36 14.48
CA SER A 307 10.51 -14.65 15.53
C SER A 307 11.45 -13.60 14.93
N GLU A 308 12.20 -13.94 13.88
CA GLU A 308 13.08 -12.97 13.20
C GLU A 308 12.28 -11.80 12.61
N LEU A 309 11.14 -12.06 11.97
CA LEU A 309 10.30 -11.01 11.42
C LEU A 309 9.72 -10.10 12.51
N GLN A 310 9.32 -10.66 13.64
CA GLN A 310 8.83 -9.89 14.80
C GLN A 310 9.94 -9.06 15.44
N ASP A 311 11.17 -9.57 15.52
CA ASP A 311 12.32 -8.83 16.01
C ASP A 311 12.69 -7.67 15.08
N TYR A 312 12.64 -7.88 13.76
CA TYR A 312 12.82 -6.80 12.78
C TYR A 312 11.72 -5.74 12.92
N LEU A 313 10.45 -6.14 13.02
CA LEU A 313 9.35 -5.21 13.23
C LEU A 313 9.59 -4.34 14.46
N LYS A 314 9.93 -4.96 15.59
CA LYS A 314 10.18 -4.24 16.86
C LYS A 314 11.32 -3.22 16.73
N THR A 315 12.40 -3.58 16.03
CA THR A 315 13.52 -2.67 15.80
C THR A 315 13.08 -1.48 14.96
N ILE A 316 12.35 -1.72 13.86
CA ILE A 316 11.86 -0.66 12.96
C ILE A 316 10.84 0.24 13.68
N GLU A 317 9.95 -0.32 14.51
CA GLU A 317 9.02 0.47 15.33
C GLU A 317 9.74 1.40 16.32
N GLN A 318 10.87 0.95 16.89
CA GLN A 318 11.67 1.81 17.76
C GLN A 318 12.32 2.94 16.98
N GLU A 319 12.90 2.64 15.81
CA GLU A 319 13.47 3.65 14.91
C GLU A 319 12.42 4.68 14.47
N ALA A 320 11.21 4.23 14.16
CA ALA A 320 10.10 5.12 13.77
C ALA A 320 9.71 6.07 14.92
N LYS A 321 9.67 5.59 16.17
CA LYS A 321 9.38 6.41 17.35
C LYS A 321 10.47 7.44 17.65
N ASP A 322 11.72 7.12 17.33
CA ASP A 322 12.86 8.01 17.60
C ASP A 322 12.90 9.20 16.61
N VAL A 323 12.13 9.17 15.53
CA VAL A 323 12.05 10.23 14.51
C VAL A 323 10.84 11.17 14.73
N GLU A 324 9.80 10.72 15.45
CA GLU A 324 8.65 11.55 15.85
C GLU A 324 9.05 12.58 16.94
#